data_4abebd6f6ed851d65c57929af63c524c
#
_entry.id   4abebd6f6ed851d65c57929af63c524c
#
_cell.length_a   1.000
_cell.length_b   1.000
_cell.length_c   1.000
_cell.angle_alpha   90.00
_cell.angle_beta   90.00
_cell.angle_gamma   90.00
#
_symmetry.space_group_name_H-M   'P 1'
#
loop_
_entity.id
_entity.type
_entity.pdbx_description
1 polymer ?
#
loop_
_entity_poly.entity_id
_entity_poly.type
_entity_poly.pdbx_seq_one_letter_code
_entity_poly.pdbx_strand_id
1 'polypeptide(L)'
;MTASLLALLSPVAGFAASPRINYLLYCSGCHLPGGEGAPPNVPTLHGELGRMLSVPAMRAYLLRVPGSAQSALSDSELAEVVNWMLMEFNADTLPPDFELLSTDEVSNARKEILADPLQYRIAHWRNYSFD
;
A
#
# COMPACT_ATOMS: atom_id res chain seq x y z
N MET A 1 -1.60 50.12 33.67
CA MET A 1 -2.18 48.74 33.77
C MET A 1 -2.29 48.21 32.36
N THR A 2 -1.30 47.42 31.90
CA THR A 2 -1.29 46.82 30.55
C THR A 2 -1.80 45.37 30.67
N ALA A 3 -2.97 45.12 30.11
CA ALA A 3 -3.55 43.77 30.07
C ALA A 3 -2.88 43.01 28.87
N SER A 4 -2.07 42.02 29.21
CA SER A 4 -1.53 41.06 28.20
C SER A 4 -2.62 40.07 27.81
N LEU A 5 -3.05 40.13 26.56
CA LEU A 5 -3.97 39.18 25.95
C LEU A 5 -3.17 37.96 25.49
N LEU A 6 -3.18 36.89 26.30
CA LEU A 6 -2.63 35.59 25.89
C LEU A 6 -3.58 34.94 24.88
N ALA A 7 -3.25 34.94 23.60
CA ALA A 7 -3.96 34.18 22.58
C ALA A 7 -3.66 32.69 22.77
N LEU A 8 -4.65 31.90 23.18
CA LEU A 8 -4.60 30.43 23.22
C LEU A 8 -4.67 29.90 21.80
N LEU A 9 -3.52 29.57 21.22
CA LEU A 9 -3.44 28.78 19.98
C LEU A 9 -3.84 27.33 20.32
N SER A 10 -5.09 26.99 20.04
CA SER A 10 -5.52 25.59 20.07
C SER A 10 -4.90 24.83 18.91
N PRO A 11 -4.24 23.67 19.12
CA PRO A 11 -3.75 22.86 18.02
C PRO A 11 -4.95 22.36 17.20
N VAL A 12 -4.95 22.65 15.92
CA VAL A 12 -5.88 22.05 14.97
C VAL A 12 -5.48 20.57 14.85
N ALA A 13 -6.30 19.66 15.35
CA ALA A 13 -6.13 18.23 15.11
C ALA A 13 -6.25 17.99 13.60
N GLY A 14 -5.14 17.74 12.93
CA GLY A 14 -5.13 17.32 11.54
C GLY A 14 -5.82 15.95 11.44
N PHE A 15 -6.91 15.87 10.69
CA PHE A 15 -7.51 14.57 10.37
C PHE A 15 -6.59 13.85 9.38
N ALA A 16 -6.11 12.64 9.73
CA ALA A 16 -5.44 11.77 8.78
C ALA A 16 -6.42 11.42 7.65
N ALA A 17 -5.94 11.42 6.40
CA ALA A 17 -6.77 11.03 5.28
C ALA A 17 -7.15 9.55 5.41
N SER A 18 -8.36 9.19 4.96
CA SER A 18 -8.76 7.78 4.99
C SER A 18 -7.89 6.95 4.02
N PRO A 19 -7.74 5.64 4.24
CA PRO A 19 -6.96 4.76 3.36
C PRO A 19 -7.40 4.86 1.89
N ARG A 20 -8.70 4.97 1.63
CA ARG A 20 -9.23 5.18 0.27
C ARG A 20 -8.78 6.51 -0.33
N ILE A 21 -8.77 7.57 0.42
CA ILE A 21 -8.28 8.88 -0.06
C ILE A 21 -6.78 8.81 -0.35
N ASN A 22 -6.00 8.19 0.53
CA ASN A 22 -4.57 7.97 0.30
C ASN A 22 -4.32 7.10 -0.94
N TYR A 23 -5.13 6.06 -1.17
CA TYR A 23 -5.08 5.29 -2.42
C TYR A 23 -5.31 6.18 -3.65
N LEU A 24 -6.34 7.02 -3.64
CA LEU A 24 -6.65 7.90 -4.76
C LEU A 24 -5.55 8.93 -5.02
N LEU A 25 -4.86 9.40 -3.99
CA LEU A 25 -3.80 10.40 -4.11
C LEU A 25 -2.46 9.80 -4.57
N TYR A 26 -2.11 8.60 -4.11
CA TYR A 26 -0.75 8.05 -4.26
C TYR A 26 -0.66 6.79 -5.14
N CYS A 27 -1.77 6.11 -5.43
CA CYS A 27 -1.76 4.83 -6.14
C CYS A 27 -2.59 4.86 -7.43
N SER A 28 -3.73 5.56 -7.43
CA SER A 28 -4.68 5.52 -8.55
C SER A 28 -4.17 6.16 -9.84
N GLY A 29 -3.13 7.01 -9.77
CA GLY A 29 -2.52 7.58 -10.96
C GLY A 29 -1.97 6.54 -11.94
N CYS A 30 -1.53 5.38 -11.40
CA CYS A 30 -1.07 4.25 -12.20
C CYS A 30 -2.09 3.10 -12.20
N HIS A 31 -2.66 2.78 -11.03
CA HIS A 31 -3.54 1.62 -10.85
C HIS A 31 -5.01 1.90 -11.12
N LEU A 32 -5.39 3.12 -11.50
CA LEU A 32 -6.75 3.61 -11.68
C LEU A 32 -7.59 3.58 -10.38
N PRO A 33 -8.67 4.38 -10.29
CA PRO A 33 -9.47 4.48 -9.06
C PRO A 33 -10.09 3.17 -8.57
N GLY A 34 -10.35 2.24 -9.46
CA GLY A 34 -10.92 0.92 -9.16
C GLY A 34 -9.87 -0.20 -9.04
N GLY A 35 -8.58 0.08 -9.24
CA GLY A 35 -7.53 -0.94 -9.10
C GLY A 35 -7.27 -1.78 -10.36
N GLU A 36 -7.84 -1.44 -11.50
CA GLU A 36 -7.76 -2.21 -12.75
C GLU A 36 -6.34 -2.23 -13.34
N GLY A 37 -5.58 -1.14 -13.11
CA GLY A 37 -4.28 -0.96 -13.71
C GLY A 37 -4.32 -0.74 -15.23
N ALA A 38 -3.15 -0.92 -15.86
CA ALA A 38 -2.98 -0.83 -17.31
C ALA A 38 -1.98 -1.91 -17.78
N PRO A 39 -2.38 -3.19 -17.78
CA PRO A 39 -1.51 -4.29 -18.19
C PRO A 39 -0.96 -4.11 -19.62
N PRO A 40 0.24 -4.58 -19.92
CA PRO A 40 1.17 -5.30 -19.04
C PRO A 40 2.03 -4.39 -18.16
N ASN A 41 2.04 -3.07 -18.38
CA ASN A 41 2.98 -2.15 -17.72
C ASN A 41 2.62 -1.88 -16.25
N VAL A 42 1.33 -1.75 -15.95
CA VAL A 42 0.82 -1.57 -14.59
C VAL A 42 -0.14 -2.72 -14.29
N PRO A 43 0.22 -3.65 -13.41
CA PRO A 43 -0.62 -4.79 -13.12
C PRO A 43 -1.93 -4.37 -12.45
N THR A 44 -2.99 -5.15 -12.68
CA THR A 44 -4.20 -5.04 -11.89
C THR A 44 -3.93 -5.35 -10.41
N LEU A 45 -4.68 -4.71 -9.53
CA LEU A 45 -4.65 -4.97 -8.09
C LEU A 45 -5.72 -5.98 -7.65
N HIS A 46 -6.48 -6.55 -8.60
CA HIS A 46 -7.57 -7.47 -8.31
C HIS A 46 -7.13 -8.93 -8.26
N GLY A 47 -7.66 -9.66 -7.30
CA GLY A 47 -7.69 -11.12 -7.25
C GLY A 47 -6.33 -11.81 -7.04
N GLU A 48 -5.35 -11.54 -7.89
CA GLU A 48 -4.05 -12.22 -7.80
C GLU A 48 -3.25 -11.82 -6.56
N LEU A 49 -3.31 -10.55 -6.16
CA LEU A 49 -2.57 -10.09 -4.98
C LEU A 49 -2.97 -10.84 -3.70
N GLY A 50 -4.25 -11.13 -3.53
CA GLY A 50 -4.70 -11.91 -2.37
C GLY A 50 -4.05 -13.29 -2.34
N ARG A 51 -4.05 -14.01 -3.47
CA ARG A 51 -3.42 -15.33 -3.58
C ARG A 51 -1.90 -15.29 -3.35
N MET A 52 -1.23 -14.24 -3.79
CA MET A 52 0.21 -14.06 -3.61
C MET A 52 0.64 -14.02 -2.13
N LEU A 53 -0.24 -13.58 -1.24
CA LEU A 53 0.07 -13.45 0.19
C LEU A 53 0.32 -14.78 0.90
N SER A 54 -0.06 -15.91 0.30
CA SER A 54 0.34 -17.23 0.78
C SER A 54 1.86 -17.49 0.64
N VAL A 55 2.57 -16.66 -0.13
CA VAL A 55 4.02 -16.75 -0.32
C VAL A 55 4.69 -15.62 0.46
N PRO A 56 5.51 -15.91 1.48
CA PRO A 56 6.13 -14.88 2.34
C PRO A 56 6.92 -13.81 1.57
N ALA A 57 7.64 -14.21 0.52
CA ALA A 57 8.37 -13.28 -0.34
C ALA A 57 7.45 -12.29 -1.05
N MET A 58 6.22 -12.69 -1.39
CA MET A 58 5.26 -11.85 -2.08
C MET A 58 4.53 -10.90 -1.14
N ARG A 59 4.42 -11.24 0.13
CA ARG A 59 3.90 -10.31 1.15
C ARG A 59 4.80 -9.07 1.26
N ALA A 60 6.11 -9.27 1.37
CA ALA A 60 7.09 -8.18 1.38
C ALA A 60 7.16 -7.44 0.03
N TYR A 61 6.96 -8.14 -1.09
CA TYR A 61 6.94 -7.57 -2.43
C TYR A 61 6.02 -6.35 -2.55
N LEU A 62 4.78 -6.43 -2.03
CA LEU A 62 3.80 -5.35 -2.10
C LEU A 62 4.29 -4.03 -1.49
N LEU A 63 5.18 -4.11 -0.51
CA LEU A 63 5.75 -2.97 0.21
C LEU A 63 7.06 -2.48 -0.39
N ARG A 64 7.73 -3.32 -1.18
CA ARG A 64 9.06 -3.07 -1.76
C ARG A 64 9.02 -2.58 -3.20
N VAL A 65 7.88 -2.71 -3.89
CA VAL A 65 7.73 -2.11 -5.23
C VAL A 65 7.89 -0.60 -5.16
N PRO A 66 8.53 0.05 -6.14
CA PRO A 66 8.86 1.47 -6.09
C PRO A 66 7.67 2.37 -5.74
N GLY A 67 6.48 2.09 -6.30
CA GLY A 67 5.27 2.86 -6.02
C GLY A 67 4.87 2.87 -4.54
N SER A 68 5.03 1.74 -3.84
CA SER A 68 4.77 1.64 -2.40
C SER A 68 5.93 2.20 -1.59
N ALA A 69 7.15 1.68 -1.83
CA ALA A 69 8.31 1.98 -1.02
C ALA A 69 8.70 3.46 -1.04
N GLN A 70 8.49 4.15 -2.16
CA GLN A 70 8.85 5.56 -2.35
C GLN A 70 7.68 6.53 -2.19
N SER A 71 6.47 6.04 -1.85
CA SER A 71 5.33 6.92 -1.59
C SER A 71 5.62 7.89 -0.44
N ALA A 72 5.01 9.07 -0.47
CA ALA A 72 5.15 10.07 0.58
C ALA A 72 4.36 9.73 1.86
N LEU A 73 3.62 8.62 1.87
CA LEU A 73 2.89 8.13 3.03
C LEU A 73 3.84 7.73 4.16
N SER A 74 3.47 7.98 5.40
CA SER A 74 4.12 7.38 6.56
C SER A 74 3.98 5.85 6.52
N ASP A 75 4.78 5.13 7.31
CA ASP A 75 4.70 3.67 7.38
C ASP A 75 3.33 3.18 7.85
N SER A 76 2.71 3.90 8.79
CA SER A 76 1.36 3.61 9.26
C SER A 76 0.31 3.83 8.16
N GLU A 77 0.35 4.96 7.48
CA GLU A 77 -0.59 5.26 6.39
C GLU A 77 -0.42 4.28 5.22
N LEU A 78 0.81 3.88 4.90
CA LEU A 78 1.05 2.88 3.87
C LEU A 78 0.51 1.51 4.28
N ALA A 79 0.68 1.09 5.54
CA ALA A 79 0.08 -0.13 6.05
C ALA A 79 -1.44 -0.09 5.90
N GLU A 80 -2.09 1.01 6.29
CA GLU A 80 -3.53 1.20 6.17
C GLU A 80 -4.01 1.14 4.72
N VAL A 81 -3.32 1.82 3.81
CA VAL A 81 -3.68 1.82 2.37
C VAL A 81 -3.54 0.45 1.75
N VAL A 82 -2.43 -0.26 2.00
CA VAL A 82 -2.23 -1.60 1.43
C VAL A 82 -3.22 -2.60 2.02
N ASN A 83 -3.50 -2.54 3.31
CA ASN A 83 -4.53 -3.37 3.94
C ASN A 83 -5.92 -3.08 3.36
N TRP A 84 -6.29 -1.81 3.22
CA TRP A 84 -7.56 -1.42 2.60
C TRP A 84 -7.64 -1.96 1.16
N MET A 85 -6.61 -1.78 0.36
CA MET A 85 -6.54 -2.26 -1.03
C MET A 85 -6.71 -3.79 -1.11
N LEU A 86 -6.08 -4.53 -0.21
CA LEU A 86 -6.20 -5.98 -0.13
C LEU A 86 -7.63 -6.40 0.22
N MET A 87 -8.25 -5.75 1.17
CA MET A 87 -9.63 -6.03 1.56
C MET A 87 -10.65 -5.61 0.50
N GLU A 88 -10.42 -4.47 -0.18
CA GLU A 88 -11.34 -3.94 -1.18
C GLU A 88 -11.29 -4.74 -2.50
N PHE A 89 -10.08 -5.06 -2.98
CA PHE A 89 -9.91 -5.64 -4.31
C PHE A 89 -9.65 -7.14 -4.30
N ASN A 90 -9.41 -7.77 -3.13
CA ASN A 90 -8.98 -9.16 -3.03
C ASN A 90 -9.69 -9.97 -1.95
N ALA A 91 -10.79 -9.48 -1.38
CA ALA A 91 -11.48 -10.16 -0.26
C ALA A 91 -11.72 -11.65 -0.51
N ASP A 92 -12.10 -12.02 -1.73
CA ASP A 92 -12.43 -13.40 -2.11
C ASP A 92 -11.19 -14.29 -2.34
N THR A 93 -9.99 -13.71 -2.36
CA THR A 93 -8.73 -14.42 -2.68
C THR A 93 -7.70 -14.36 -1.57
N LEU A 94 -7.97 -13.62 -0.50
CA LEU A 94 -7.11 -13.59 0.68
C LEU A 94 -7.00 -14.98 1.31
N PRO A 95 -5.81 -15.38 1.80
CA PRO A 95 -5.67 -16.61 2.60
C PRO A 95 -6.60 -16.59 3.82
N PRO A 96 -7.12 -17.75 4.25
CA PRO A 96 -8.00 -17.81 5.42
C PRO A 96 -7.36 -17.33 6.72
N ASP A 97 -6.04 -17.41 6.80
CA ASP A 97 -5.20 -16.98 7.91
C ASP A 97 -4.51 -15.62 7.66
N PHE A 98 -5.07 -14.82 6.75
CA PHE A 98 -4.52 -13.52 6.44
C PHE A 98 -4.50 -12.60 7.66
N GLU A 99 -3.32 -12.12 7.99
CA GLU A 99 -3.10 -11.08 8.99
C GLU A 99 -2.80 -9.76 8.32
N LEU A 100 -3.34 -8.67 8.86
CA LEU A 100 -3.05 -7.31 8.36
C LEU A 100 -1.55 -7.00 8.42
N LEU A 101 -1.08 -6.27 7.44
CA LEU A 101 0.29 -5.73 7.43
C LEU A 101 0.44 -4.73 8.57
N SER A 102 1.50 -4.88 9.35
CA SER A 102 1.82 -3.96 10.44
C SER A 102 2.69 -2.80 9.98
N THR A 103 2.70 -1.71 10.76
CA THR A 103 3.61 -0.58 10.54
C THR A 103 5.06 -1.01 10.56
N ASP A 104 5.45 -1.96 11.42
CA ASP A 104 6.82 -2.46 11.51
C ASP A 104 7.22 -3.27 10.27
N GLU A 105 6.32 -4.08 9.70
CA GLU A 105 6.56 -4.76 8.42
C GLU A 105 6.81 -3.74 7.31
N VAL A 106 5.98 -2.70 7.22
CA VAL A 106 6.15 -1.63 6.24
C VAL A 106 7.48 -0.94 6.42
N SER A 107 7.81 -0.51 7.65
CA SER A 107 9.06 0.18 7.96
C SER A 107 10.29 -0.63 7.58
N ASN A 108 10.26 -1.94 7.77
CA ASN A 108 11.37 -2.82 7.40
C ASN A 108 11.42 -3.08 5.90
N ALA A 109 10.30 -3.37 5.27
CA ALA A 109 10.25 -3.71 3.85
C ALA A 109 10.66 -2.53 2.94
N ARG A 110 10.23 -1.31 3.24
CA ARG A 110 10.55 -0.10 2.46
C ARG A 110 12.04 0.21 2.34
N LYS A 111 12.86 -0.31 3.25
CA LYS A 111 14.33 -0.13 3.22
C LYS A 111 14.98 -0.88 2.05
N GLU A 112 14.27 -1.87 1.49
CA GLU A 112 14.77 -2.76 0.45
C GLU A 112 13.95 -2.63 -0.84
N ILE A 113 14.04 -1.47 -1.49
CA ILE A 113 13.32 -1.19 -2.73
C ILE A 113 13.76 -2.17 -3.82
N LEU A 114 12.80 -2.75 -4.53
CA LEU A 114 13.07 -3.65 -5.64
C LEU A 114 13.54 -2.87 -6.87
N ALA A 115 14.74 -3.19 -7.35
CA ALA A 115 15.26 -2.61 -8.60
C ALA A 115 14.51 -3.12 -9.83
N ASP A 116 14.08 -4.38 -9.81
CA ASP A 116 13.28 -5.01 -10.86
C ASP A 116 12.12 -5.80 -10.24
N PRO A 117 10.97 -5.14 -10.02
CA PRO A 117 9.79 -5.79 -9.45
C PRO A 117 9.25 -6.94 -10.31
N LEU A 118 9.37 -6.83 -11.64
CA LEU A 118 8.87 -7.86 -12.56
C LEU A 118 9.68 -9.15 -12.43
N GLN A 119 11.00 -9.05 -12.46
CA GLN A 119 11.88 -10.23 -12.29
C GLN A 119 11.70 -10.85 -10.91
N TYR A 120 11.54 -10.04 -9.87
CA TYR A 120 11.25 -10.54 -8.53
C TYR A 120 9.94 -11.33 -8.50
N ARG A 121 8.89 -10.79 -9.11
CA ARG A 121 7.58 -11.44 -9.20
C ARG A 121 7.66 -12.76 -9.97
N ILE A 122 8.30 -12.80 -11.14
CA ILE A 122 8.51 -14.02 -11.92
C ILE A 122 9.25 -15.09 -11.11
N ALA A 123 10.27 -14.70 -10.35
CA ALA A 123 11.08 -15.63 -9.57
C ALA A 123 10.33 -16.24 -8.38
N HIS A 124 9.41 -15.52 -7.76
CA HIS A 124 8.77 -15.90 -6.50
C HIS A 124 7.29 -16.28 -6.65
N TRP A 125 6.63 -15.86 -7.73
CA TRP A 125 5.22 -16.15 -8.01
C TRP A 125 5.08 -16.97 -9.30
N ARG A 126 4.96 -18.31 -9.15
CA ARG A 126 4.97 -19.27 -10.28
C ARG A 126 3.73 -19.21 -11.17
N ASN A 127 2.64 -18.65 -10.68
CA ASN A 127 1.38 -18.52 -11.41
C ASN A 127 1.23 -17.14 -12.07
N TYR A 128 2.34 -16.41 -12.23
CA TYR A 128 2.29 -15.12 -12.88
C TYR A 128 1.95 -15.28 -14.36
N SER A 129 0.89 -14.59 -14.78
CA SER A 129 0.47 -14.43 -16.17
C SER A 129 0.71 -13.00 -16.62
N PHE A 130 1.05 -12.81 -17.90
CA PHE A 130 1.19 -11.50 -18.52
C PHE A 130 -0.11 -11.02 -19.18
N ASP A 131 -1.23 -11.72 -18.95
CA ASP A 131 -2.52 -11.44 -19.57
C ASP A 131 -3.19 -10.19 -19.00
#